data_46cbdd2f376d1a6a8404cf15226a08be
#
_entry.id   46cbdd2f376d1a6a8404cf15226a08be
#
_cell.length_a   1.000
_cell.length_b   1.000
_cell.length_c   1.000
_cell.angle_alpha   90.00
_cell.angle_beta   90.00
_cell.angle_gamma   90.00
#
_symmetry.space_group_name_H-M   'P 1'
#
loop_
_entity.id
_entity.type
_entity.pdbx_description
1 polymer ?
#
loop_
_entity_poly.entity_id
_entity_poly.type
_entity_poly.pdbx_seq_one_letter_code
_entity_poly.pdbx_strand_id
1 'polypeptide(L)'
;MMISKNQYLHGFGFMVILLALVRCIFPSVAGSLNQQDEIAQEIEDSLAADSVVLPEKMTETPPQTLEKDASLERPERKVMAEVNEKPHPVVGVLSYSKAFPDSNDVQYAVATRLGVSSVSNREEAEKRKAELVYMAASPYYHVDPLKNSIPYLVPRAAVLLNDIGRNFFDSLYVKHIPLHQFIVTSVLRSEEDLEKLKQVNHNVSDNSCHLYGTTFDIGYNRYKTVEDPDGPHRRLVRDDTLKWVLSEVLRDLREQERCYVKYERKQGCFHITVR
;
A
#
# COMPACT_ATOMS: atom_id res chain seq x y z
N MET A 1 -18.17 7.94 -44.19
CA MET A 1 -17.24 8.92 -44.80
C MET A 1 -15.83 8.48 -44.45
N MET A 2 -15.06 7.91 -45.39
CA MET A 2 -13.71 7.43 -45.11
C MET A 2 -12.73 8.61 -45.24
N ILE A 3 -12.03 8.91 -44.17
CA ILE A 3 -10.98 9.94 -44.16
C ILE A 3 -9.75 9.36 -44.92
N SER A 4 -9.24 10.10 -45.88
CA SER A 4 -8.05 9.65 -46.64
C SER A 4 -6.79 9.70 -45.78
N LYS A 5 -5.81 8.81 -46.07
CA LYS A 5 -4.54 8.73 -45.34
C LYS A 5 -3.82 10.09 -45.27
N ASN A 6 -3.90 10.87 -46.31
CA ASN A 6 -3.30 12.21 -46.35
C ASN A 6 -4.03 13.22 -45.43
N GLN A 7 -5.36 13.18 -45.35
CA GLN A 7 -6.12 14.00 -44.48
C GLN A 7 -5.86 13.68 -42.99
N TYR A 8 -5.68 12.40 -42.66
CA TYR A 8 -5.26 11.97 -41.32
C TYR A 8 -3.86 12.49 -40.98
N LEU A 9 -2.88 12.37 -41.91
CA LEU A 9 -1.52 12.84 -41.69
C LEU A 9 -1.45 14.34 -41.46
N HIS A 10 -2.19 15.12 -42.24
CA HIS A 10 -2.26 16.57 -42.09
C HIS A 10 -2.96 16.96 -40.78
N GLY A 11 -4.03 16.28 -40.39
CA GLY A 11 -4.71 16.50 -39.13
C GLY A 11 -3.83 16.20 -37.92
N PHE A 12 -3.09 15.09 -37.97
CA PHE A 12 -2.14 14.72 -36.93
C PHE A 12 -0.98 15.73 -36.81
N GLY A 13 -0.38 16.14 -37.94
CA GLY A 13 0.68 17.15 -37.94
C GLY A 13 0.22 18.49 -37.39
N PHE A 14 -1.00 18.93 -37.73
CA PHE A 14 -1.58 20.15 -37.18
C PHE A 14 -1.80 20.07 -35.67
N MET A 15 -2.28 18.93 -35.17
CA MET A 15 -2.49 18.68 -33.74
C MET A 15 -1.17 18.72 -32.94
N VAL A 16 -0.09 18.16 -33.48
CA VAL A 16 1.23 18.19 -32.84
C VAL A 16 1.77 19.61 -32.77
N ILE A 17 1.62 20.39 -33.83
CA ILE A 17 2.03 21.82 -33.86
C ILE A 17 1.21 22.64 -32.87
N LEU A 18 -0.09 22.39 -32.79
CA LEU A 18 -0.98 23.07 -31.84
C LEU A 18 -0.58 22.80 -30.39
N LEU A 19 -0.28 21.55 -30.06
CA LEU A 19 0.18 21.15 -28.71
C LEU A 19 1.55 21.77 -28.38
N ALA A 20 2.46 21.88 -29.35
CA ALA A 20 3.74 22.57 -29.17
C ALA A 20 3.56 24.06 -28.90
N LEU A 21 2.64 24.72 -29.60
CA LEU A 21 2.30 26.13 -29.37
C LEU A 21 1.65 26.36 -27.99
N VAL A 22 0.74 25.47 -27.57
CA VAL A 22 0.15 25.53 -26.23
C VAL A 22 1.24 25.42 -25.16
N ARG A 23 2.22 24.57 -25.36
CA ARG A 23 3.36 24.42 -24.44
C ARG A 23 4.23 25.67 -24.36
N CYS A 24 4.42 26.37 -25.49
CA CYS A 24 5.16 27.64 -25.52
C CYS A 24 4.41 28.80 -24.83
N ILE A 25 3.08 28.82 -24.92
CA ILE A 25 2.24 29.88 -24.35
C ILE A 25 1.96 29.64 -22.86
N PHE A 26 1.90 28.38 -22.44
CA PHE A 26 1.63 27.96 -21.06
C PHE A 26 2.73 27.01 -20.54
N PRO A 27 3.94 27.52 -20.20
CA PRO A 27 5.04 26.70 -19.73
C PRO A 27 4.74 25.95 -18.41
N SER A 28 3.79 26.44 -17.62
CA SER A 28 3.34 25.84 -16.36
C SER A 28 2.61 24.48 -16.52
N VAL A 29 2.13 24.13 -17.70
CA VAL A 29 1.47 22.85 -17.97
C VAL A 29 2.48 21.67 -18.06
N ALA A 30 3.80 21.95 -18.15
CA ALA A 30 4.87 20.95 -18.22
C ALA A 30 5.75 20.91 -16.95
N GLY A 31 5.37 21.59 -15.89
CA GLY A 31 6.22 21.84 -14.72
C GLY A 31 6.12 20.81 -13.58
N SER A 32 6.22 19.50 -13.85
CA SER A 32 6.28 18.51 -12.76
C SER A 32 7.61 17.75 -12.66
N LEU A 33 8.63 18.11 -13.42
CA LEU A 33 9.95 17.44 -13.35
C LEU A 33 11.01 18.21 -12.56
N ASN A 34 10.84 19.53 -12.34
CA ASN A 34 11.84 20.32 -11.61
C ASN A 34 11.63 20.38 -10.09
N GLN A 35 10.53 19.84 -9.56
CA GLN A 35 10.27 19.86 -8.11
C GLN A 35 11.03 18.76 -7.34
N GLN A 36 11.56 17.77 -8.00
CA GLN A 36 12.37 16.73 -7.34
C GLN A 36 13.82 17.18 -7.06
N ASP A 37 14.37 18.06 -7.88
CA ASP A 37 15.74 18.54 -7.70
C ASP A 37 15.83 19.63 -6.61
N GLU A 38 14.80 20.47 -6.43
CA GLU A 38 14.74 21.45 -5.34
C GLU A 38 14.56 20.80 -3.97
N ILE A 39 13.78 19.70 -3.87
CA ILE A 39 13.59 18.97 -2.61
C ILE A 39 14.86 18.21 -2.20
N ALA A 40 15.65 17.72 -3.16
CA ALA A 40 16.91 17.06 -2.88
C ALA A 40 17.94 18.02 -2.32
N GLN A 41 17.97 19.26 -2.78
CA GLN A 41 18.90 20.30 -2.33
C GLN A 41 18.56 20.84 -0.94
N GLU A 42 17.27 20.99 -0.62
CA GLU A 42 16.82 21.37 0.74
C GLU A 42 17.13 20.30 1.81
N ILE A 43 17.19 19.03 1.43
CA ILE A 43 17.55 17.93 2.35
C ILE A 43 19.04 17.90 2.62
N GLU A 44 19.90 18.18 1.64
CA GLU A 44 21.35 18.24 1.83
C GLU A 44 21.77 19.45 2.70
N ASP A 45 21.15 20.61 2.51
CA ASP A 45 21.43 21.80 3.32
C ASP A 45 20.93 21.66 4.77
N SER A 46 19.86 20.90 5.01
CA SER A 46 19.35 20.60 6.37
C SER A 46 20.23 19.62 7.15
N LEU A 47 20.96 18.74 6.48
CA LEU A 47 21.86 17.77 7.12
C LEU A 47 23.23 18.36 7.48
N ALA A 48 23.60 19.50 6.89
CA ALA A 48 24.88 20.17 7.15
C ALA A 48 24.85 21.10 8.39
N ALA A 49 23.69 21.39 8.96
CA ALA A 49 23.53 22.39 10.02
C ALA A 49 23.52 21.84 11.45
N ASP A 50 23.54 20.52 11.67
CA ASP A 50 23.42 19.93 13.01
C ASP A 50 24.66 19.14 13.43
N SER A 51 25.80 19.84 13.51
CA SER A 51 26.99 19.32 14.18
C SER A 51 26.91 19.61 15.68
N VAL A 52 26.29 18.70 16.44
CA VAL A 52 26.26 18.72 17.88
C VAL A 52 27.61 18.32 18.44
N VAL A 53 28.23 19.27 19.17
CA VAL A 53 29.47 19.13 19.96
C VAL A 53 29.26 18.05 21.03
N LEU A 54 30.08 16.99 21.00
CA LEU A 54 30.19 15.99 22.06
C LEU A 54 31.09 16.52 23.18
N PRO A 55 30.74 16.39 24.45
CA PRO A 55 31.63 16.68 25.55
C PRO A 55 32.64 15.54 25.76
N GLU A 56 33.91 15.96 25.91
CA GLU A 56 35.07 15.14 26.16
C GLU A 56 35.08 14.52 27.55
N LYS A 57 35.66 13.31 27.61
CA LYS A 57 36.31 12.67 28.76
C LYS A 57 35.43 11.82 29.69
N MET A 58 35.43 10.55 29.46
CA MET A 58 35.49 9.56 30.54
C MET A 58 36.60 8.52 30.25
N THR A 59 37.44 8.36 31.23
CA THR A 59 38.64 7.55 31.39
C THR A 59 38.54 6.12 30.86
N GLU A 60 39.58 5.72 30.16
CA GLU A 60 39.85 4.37 29.69
C GLU A 60 40.06 3.38 30.85
N THR A 61 39.26 2.32 30.85
CA THR A 61 39.58 1.04 31.53
C THR A 61 39.99 0.05 30.45
N PRO A 62 41.09 -0.70 30.60
CA PRO A 62 41.57 -1.59 29.55
C PRO A 62 40.63 -2.75 29.31
N PRO A 63 40.50 -3.23 28.06
CA PRO A 63 39.56 -4.30 27.70
C PRO A 63 40.03 -5.61 28.32
N GLN A 64 39.17 -6.20 29.15
CA GLN A 64 39.30 -7.61 29.51
C GLN A 64 39.09 -8.44 28.25
N THR A 65 40.08 -9.26 27.96
CA THR A 65 40.08 -10.30 26.94
C THR A 65 38.94 -11.29 27.25
N LEU A 66 37.79 -11.09 26.64
CA LEU A 66 36.75 -12.14 26.59
C LEU A 66 37.27 -13.25 25.68
N GLU A 67 37.61 -14.37 26.29
CA GLU A 67 37.91 -15.61 25.61
C GLU A 67 36.77 -15.88 24.59
N LYS A 68 37.18 -16.24 23.39
CA LYS A 68 36.31 -16.78 22.34
C LYS A 68 35.69 -18.08 22.86
N ASP A 69 34.57 -17.98 23.52
CA ASP A 69 33.78 -19.16 23.81
C ASP A 69 32.92 -19.50 22.59
N ALA A 70 33.20 -20.66 22.14
CA ALA A 70 32.55 -21.58 21.25
C ALA A 70 31.26 -21.10 20.56
N SER A 71 31.34 -21.07 19.23
CA SER A 71 30.31 -21.62 18.32
C SER A 71 28.86 -21.41 18.78
N LEU A 72 28.37 -20.20 18.73
CA LEU A 72 27.01 -20.01 18.27
C LEU A 72 27.00 -20.37 16.77
N GLU A 73 27.04 -21.69 16.50
CA GLU A 73 26.63 -22.21 15.21
C GLU A 73 25.26 -21.59 14.94
N ARG A 74 25.25 -20.62 14.06
CA ARG A 74 24.02 -20.13 13.44
C ARG A 74 23.31 -21.41 13.00
N PRO A 75 22.08 -21.72 13.52
CA PRO A 75 21.41 -22.94 13.12
C PRO A 75 21.42 -22.94 11.60
N GLU A 76 22.12 -23.92 11.03
CA GLU A 76 22.13 -24.12 9.59
C GLU A 76 20.69 -24.05 9.18
N ARG A 77 20.36 -23.02 8.37
CA ARG A 77 19.06 -22.88 7.75
C ARG A 77 18.88 -24.23 7.03
N LYS A 78 18.14 -25.15 7.63
CA LYS A 78 17.71 -26.35 6.94
C LYS A 78 17.12 -25.83 5.66
N VAL A 79 17.87 -25.96 4.57
CA VAL A 79 17.37 -25.73 3.23
C VAL A 79 16.13 -26.59 3.20
N MET A 80 14.95 -25.94 3.23
CA MET A 80 13.69 -26.66 3.18
C MET A 80 13.84 -27.58 1.97
N ALA A 81 13.79 -28.87 2.24
CA ALA A 81 13.87 -29.88 1.19
C ALA A 81 12.97 -29.39 0.07
N GLU A 82 13.49 -29.34 -1.16
CA GLU A 82 12.70 -28.99 -2.33
C GLU A 82 11.47 -29.87 -2.29
N VAL A 83 10.37 -29.32 -1.83
CA VAL A 83 9.08 -29.98 -1.89
C VAL A 83 8.77 -30.02 -3.38
N ASN A 84 9.01 -31.16 -3.98
CA ASN A 84 8.83 -31.44 -5.41
C ASN A 84 7.33 -31.56 -5.71
N GLU A 85 6.53 -30.72 -5.04
CA GLU A 85 5.09 -30.63 -5.24
C GLU A 85 4.81 -29.74 -6.44
N LYS A 86 3.90 -30.17 -7.29
CA LYS A 86 3.46 -29.36 -8.43
C LYS A 86 2.85 -28.06 -7.91
N PRO A 87 3.14 -26.92 -8.53
CA PRO A 87 2.57 -25.65 -8.12
C PRO A 87 1.03 -25.70 -8.18
N HIS A 88 0.38 -25.17 -7.15
CA HIS A 88 -1.06 -25.01 -7.16
C HIS A 88 -1.47 -24.04 -8.28
N PRO A 89 -2.58 -24.29 -8.97
CA PRO A 89 -3.04 -23.40 -10.03
C PRO A 89 -3.49 -22.06 -9.47
N VAL A 90 -3.32 -20.99 -10.25
CA VAL A 90 -3.97 -19.71 -10.01
C VAL A 90 -5.36 -19.77 -10.61
N VAL A 91 -6.38 -19.76 -9.78
CA VAL A 91 -7.80 -19.84 -10.21
C VAL A 91 -8.40 -18.44 -10.35
N GLY A 92 -8.03 -17.53 -9.46
CA GLY A 92 -8.60 -16.18 -9.37
C GLY A 92 -10.11 -16.21 -9.07
N VAL A 93 -10.78 -15.15 -9.50
CA VAL A 93 -12.24 -15.04 -9.47
C VAL A 93 -12.77 -14.76 -10.87
N LEU A 94 -13.86 -15.42 -11.27
CA LEU A 94 -14.44 -15.26 -12.62
C LEU A 94 -14.94 -13.82 -12.89
N SER A 95 -15.40 -13.14 -11.86
CA SER A 95 -15.86 -11.75 -11.93
C SER A 95 -15.69 -11.07 -10.60
N TYR A 96 -14.90 -10.03 -10.56
CA TYR A 96 -14.64 -9.24 -9.33
C TYR A 96 -15.93 -8.63 -8.77
N SER A 97 -16.81 -8.09 -9.62
CA SER A 97 -18.08 -7.49 -9.17
C SER A 97 -19.08 -8.51 -8.61
N LYS A 98 -19.02 -9.76 -9.06
CA LYS A 98 -19.84 -10.84 -8.50
C LYS A 98 -19.24 -11.45 -7.25
N ALA A 99 -17.92 -11.59 -7.20
CA ALA A 99 -17.21 -12.13 -6.03
C ALA A 99 -17.20 -11.12 -4.86
N PHE A 100 -17.21 -9.83 -5.15
CA PHE A 100 -17.11 -8.73 -4.17
C PHE A 100 -18.28 -7.74 -4.34
N PRO A 101 -19.53 -8.15 -4.04
CA PRO A 101 -20.74 -7.37 -4.29
C PRO A 101 -21.10 -6.42 -3.15
N ASP A 102 -20.32 -6.40 -2.06
CA ASP A 102 -20.71 -5.73 -0.82
C ASP A 102 -20.83 -4.21 -1.01
N SER A 103 -22.05 -3.70 -0.82
CA SER A 103 -22.35 -2.28 -0.99
C SER A 103 -21.76 -1.42 0.14
N ASN A 104 -21.62 -0.13 -0.13
CA ASN A 104 -21.14 0.81 0.90
C ASN A 104 -22.08 0.85 2.11
N ASP A 105 -23.39 0.73 1.92
CA ASP A 105 -24.38 0.83 3.01
C ASP A 105 -24.23 -0.31 4.02
N VAL A 106 -24.02 -1.54 3.52
CA VAL A 106 -23.76 -2.70 4.38
C VAL A 106 -22.45 -2.53 5.14
N GLN A 107 -21.41 -2.08 4.47
CA GLN A 107 -20.11 -1.84 5.08
C GLN A 107 -20.19 -0.70 6.11
N TYR A 108 -20.89 0.38 5.80
CA TYR A 108 -21.08 1.52 6.70
C TYR A 108 -21.81 1.13 7.99
N ALA A 109 -22.89 0.35 7.88
CA ALA A 109 -23.63 -0.13 9.05
C ALA A 109 -22.75 -0.98 9.99
N VAL A 110 -21.82 -1.74 9.44
CA VAL A 110 -20.87 -2.54 10.25
C VAL A 110 -19.72 -1.67 10.76
N ALA A 111 -19.20 -0.77 9.96
CA ALA A 111 -18.14 0.16 10.36
C ALA A 111 -18.54 0.99 11.58
N THR A 112 -19.75 1.55 11.58
CA THR A 112 -20.30 2.31 12.72
C THR A 112 -20.49 1.48 13.97
N ARG A 113 -20.83 0.21 13.82
CA ARG A 113 -21.08 -0.71 14.95
C ARG A 113 -19.80 -1.23 15.58
N LEU A 114 -18.79 -1.56 14.77
CA LEU A 114 -17.56 -2.23 15.23
C LEU A 114 -16.37 -1.29 15.40
N GLY A 115 -16.49 -0.10 14.86
CA GLY A 115 -15.43 0.91 14.88
C GLY A 115 -15.44 1.80 16.12
N VAL A 116 -14.54 2.75 16.08
CA VAL A 116 -14.48 3.86 17.05
C VAL A 116 -15.34 5.02 16.52
N SER A 117 -15.68 5.99 17.40
CA SER A 117 -16.24 7.25 16.92
C SER A 117 -15.23 7.95 15.99
N SER A 118 -15.70 8.73 15.02
CA SER A 118 -14.82 9.50 14.12
C SER A 118 -13.85 10.37 14.92
N VAL A 119 -12.68 10.59 14.36
CA VAL A 119 -11.65 11.50 14.92
C VAL A 119 -11.63 12.77 14.10
N SER A 120 -11.51 13.93 14.75
CA SER A 120 -11.51 15.22 14.07
C SER A 120 -10.26 15.41 13.21
N ASN A 121 -9.10 14.99 13.71
CA ASN A 121 -7.80 15.17 13.09
C ASN A 121 -6.80 14.07 13.50
N ARG A 122 -5.58 14.16 12.98
CA ARG A 122 -4.48 13.24 13.27
C ARG A 122 -4.09 13.21 14.75
N GLU A 123 -4.06 14.35 15.41
CA GLU A 123 -3.65 14.45 16.81
C GLU A 123 -4.65 13.76 17.75
N GLU A 124 -5.94 13.82 17.43
CA GLU A 124 -6.95 13.09 18.17
C GLU A 124 -6.80 11.58 17.99
N ALA A 125 -6.53 11.11 16.78
CA ALA A 125 -6.26 9.69 16.53
C ALA A 125 -5.07 9.18 17.37
N GLU A 126 -4.01 9.99 17.51
CA GLU A 126 -2.84 9.63 18.30
C GLU A 126 -3.15 9.53 19.81
N LYS A 127 -4.09 10.30 20.31
CA LYS A 127 -4.55 10.22 21.72
C LYS A 127 -5.36 8.96 21.99
N ARG A 128 -5.93 8.33 20.96
CA ARG A 128 -6.82 7.17 21.06
C ARG A 128 -6.10 5.82 20.87
N LYS A 129 -4.82 5.74 21.24
CA LYS A 129 -4.01 4.51 21.14
C LYS A 129 -4.50 3.33 21.97
N ALA A 130 -5.41 3.55 22.92
CA ALA A 130 -6.08 2.47 23.64
C ALA A 130 -7.12 1.72 22.79
N GLU A 131 -7.64 2.35 21.74
CA GLU A 131 -8.69 1.81 20.86
C GLU A 131 -8.16 1.53 19.45
N LEU A 132 -7.06 2.19 19.06
CA LEU A 132 -6.50 2.17 17.71
C LEU A 132 -5.09 1.58 17.71
N VAL A 133 -4.83 0.67 16.80
CA VAL A 133 -3.52 0.07 16.56
C VAL A 133 -2.81 0.85 15.45
N TYR A 134 -1.58 1.27 15.71
CA TYR A 134 -0.73 1.90 14.70
C TYR A 134 -0.31 0.88 13.64
N MET A 135 -0.51 1.24 12.37
CA MET A 135 -0.14 0.46 11.20
C MET A 135 1.29 0.80 10.79
N ALA A 136 2.24 -0.01 11.26
CA ALA A 136 3.65 0.11 10.90
C ALA A 136 4.00 -0.70 9.63
N ALA A 137 5.27 -0.69 9.27
CA ALA A 137 5.82 -1.60 8.25
C ALA A 137 5.56 -3.07 8.64
N SER A 138 5.20 -3.88 7.67
CA SER A 138 4.92 -5.30 7.82
C SER A 138 5.73 -6.10 6.80
N PRO A 139 6.18 -7.34 7.13
CA PRO A 139 6.78 -8.21 6.13
C PRO A 139 5.79 -8.64 5.04
N TYR A 140 4.49 -8.53 5.27
CA TYR A 140 3.45 -9.05 4.39
C TYR A 140 2.85 -8.00 3.45
N TYR A 141 2.88 -6.74 3.82
CA TYR A 141 2.32 -5.65 3.02
C TYR A 141 3.13 -4.37 3.18
N HIS A 142 3.03 -3.52 2.18
CA HIS A 142 3.58 -2.18 2.19
C HIS A 142 2.47 -1.15 2.44
N VAL A 143 2.77 -0.12 3.21
CA VAL A 143 1.86 1.02 3.41
C VAL A 143 2.40 2.19 2.62
N ASP A 144 1.63 2.70 1.66
CA ASP A 144 1.99 3.90 0.92
C ASP A 144 1.99 5.15 1.81
N PRO A 145 2.66 6.22 1.40
CA PRO A 145 2.51 7.53 2.05
C PRO A 145 1.04 7.94 2.09
N LEU A 146 0.47 7.98 3.29
CA LEU A 146 -0.94 8.25 3.52
C LEU A 146 -1.21 9.77 3.57
N LYS A 147 -1.61 10.35 2.42
CA LYS A 147 -1.88 11.80 2.32
C LYS A 147 -3.23 12.20 2.96
N ASN A 148 -4.26 11.37 2.80
CA ASN A 148 -5.63 11.63 3.21
C ASN A 148 -6.16 10.49 4.12
N SER A 149 -5.30 9.90 4.90
CA SER A 149 -5.64 8.93 5.94
C SER A 149 -4.51 8.82 6.96
N ILE A 150 -4.82 8.23 8.10
CA ILE A 150 -3.94 8.17 9.26
C ILE A 150 -3.63 6.68 9.51
N PRO A 151 -2.37 6.27 9.78
CA PRO A 151 -1.97 4.87 9.84
C PRO A 151 -2.49 4.16 11.12
N TYR A 152 -3.79 4.18 11.33
CA TYR A 152 -4.45 3.52 12.44
C TYR A 152 -5.62 2.67 11.99
N LEU A 153 -5.84 1.55 12.66
CA LEU A 153 -7.02 0.69 12.54
C LEU A 153 -7.47 0.23 13.92
N VAL A 154 -8.74 -0.15 14.05
CA VAL A 154 -9.17 -0.90 15.25
C VAL A 154 -8.46 -2.26 15.28
N PRO A 155 -8.22 -2.85 16.47
CA PRO A 155 -7.46 -4.10 16.61
C PRO A 155 -7.96 -5.22 15.69
N ARG A 156 -9.27 -5.40 15.57
CA ARG A 156 -9.88 -6.42 14.69
C ARG A 156 -9.52 -6.21 13.21
N ALA A 157 -9.51 -4.98 12.72
CA ALA A 157 -9.16 -4.67 11.35
C ALA A 157 -7.67 -4.83 11.09
N ALA A 158 -6.81 -4.48 12.05
CA ALA A 158 -5.37 -4.70 11.97
C ALA A 158 -5.02 -6.20 11.92
N VAL A 159 -5.70 -7.04 12.71
CA VAL A 159 -5.56 -8.50 12.66
C VAL A 159 -5.99 -9.04 11.28
N LEU A 160 -7.15 -8.61 10.76
CA LEU A 160 -7.62 -9.02 9.45
C LEU A 160 -6.61 -8.67 8.35
N LEU A 161 -6.06 -7.47 8.37
CA LEU A 161 -5.07 -7.04 7.37
C LEU A 161 -3.79 -7.90 7.41
N ASN A 162 -3.31 -8.26 8.61
CA ASN A 162 -2.19 -9.19 8.77
C ASN A 162 -2.54 -10.60 8.26
N ASP A 163 -3.75 -11.09 8.53
CA ASP A 163 -4.21 -12.40 8.05
C ASP A 163 -4.29 -12.43 6.51
N ILE A 164 -4.81 -11.35 5.88
CA ILE A 164 -4.80 -11.22 4.42
C ILE A 164 -3.35 -11.31 3.91
N GLY A 165 -2.41 -10.61 4.54
CA GLY A 165 -1.02 -10.59 4.12
C GLY A 165 -0.34 -11.97 4.25
N ARG A 166 -0.54 -12.66 5.35
CA ARG A 166 -0.02 -14.02 5.56
C ARG A 166 -0.61 -15.00 4.54
N ASN A 167 -1.93 -15.03 4.40
CA ASN A 167 -2.61 -15.90 3.45
C ASN A 167 -2.18 -15.61 2.00
N PHE A 168 -1.90 -14.36 1.67
CA PHE A 168 -1.38 -14.00 0.36
C PHE A 168 0.03 -14.57 0.14
N PHE A 169 0.92 -14.46 1.12
CA PHE A 169 2.26 -15.05 1.06
C PHE A 169 2.20 -16.58 0.95
N ASP A 170 1.38 -17.23 1.75
CA ASP A 170 1.18 -18.69 1.70
C ASP A 170 0.64 -19.10 0.33
N SER A 171 -0.32 -18.36 -0.22
CA SER A 171 -0.86 -18.60 -1.55
C SER A 171 0.17 -18.43 -2.67
N LEU A 172 1.03 -17.41 -2.58
CA LEU A 172 2.13 -17.19 -3.52
C LEU A 172 3.14 -18.36 -3.42
N TYR A 173 3.46 -18.77 -2.20
CA TYR A 173 4.42 -19.87 -1.95
C TYR A 173 3.99 -21.19 -2.59
N VAL A 174 2.76 -21.64 -2.31
CA VAL A 174 2.25 -22.93 -2.86
C VAL A 174 2.01 -22.87 -4.38
N LYS A 175 1.93 -21.69 -4.97
CA LYS A 175 1.81 -21.46 -6.41
C LYS A 175 3.17 -21.26 -7.11
N HIS A 176 4.28 -21.36 -6.37
CA HIS A 176 5.65 -21.11 -6.84
C HIS A 176 5.79 -19.71 -7.50
N ILE A 177 5.09 -18.73 -6.95
CA ILE A 177 5.18 -17.32 -7.34
C ILE A 177 6.10 -16.60 -6.35
N PRO A 178 7.10 -15.82 -6.81
CA PRO A 178 7.94 -15.03 -5.94
C PRO A 178 7.13 -14.15 -4.99
N LEU A 179 7.58 -14.01 -3.74
CA LEU A 179 6.85 -13.23 -2.74
C LEU A 179 6.76 -11.77 -3.15
N HIS A 180 5.57 -11.23 -3.03
CA HIS A 180 5.23 -9.82 -3.27
C HIS A 180 4.34 -9.32 -2.15
N GLN A 181 4.56 -8.09 -1.73
CA GLN A 181 3.66 -7.37 -0.83
C GLN A 181 2.58 -6.68 -1.66
N PHE A 182 1.34 -6.74 -1.21
CA PHE A 182 0.32 -5.81 -1.69
C PHE A 182 0.51 -4.45 -1.01
N ILE A 183 -0.13 -3.41 -1.54
CA ILE A 183 0.03 -2.03 -1.08
C ILE A 183 -1.27 -1.56 -0.43
N VAL A 184 -1.18 -1.14 0.83
CA VAL A 184 -2.27 -0.46 1.54
C VAL A 184 -2.26 1.01 1.16
N THR A 185 -3.36 1.50 0.63
CA THR A 185 -3.47 2.85 0.05
C THR A 185 -4.34 3.80 0.87
N SER A 186 -5.18 3.28 1.75
CA SER A 186 -6.02 4.06 2.67
C SER A 186 -6.37 3.25 3.91
N VAL A 187 -6.50 3.91 5.04
CA VAL A 187 -6.89 3.35 6.33
C VAL A 187 -7.82 4.33 7.07
N LEU A 188 -7.66 4.56 8.38
CA LEU A 188 -8.46 5.53 9.11
C LEU A 188 -8.41 6.92 8.42
N ARG A 189 -9.55 7.57 8.27
CA ARG A 189 -9.65 8.98 7.89
C ARG A 189 -10.17 9.79 9.05
N SER A 190 -9.62 10.99 9.24
CA SER A 190 -10.22 11.99 10.10
C SER A 190 -11.34 12.75 9.37
N GLU A 191 -12.14 13.48 10.12
CA GLU A 191 -13.13 14.39 9.53
C GLU A 191 -12.44 15.46 8.67
N GLU A 192 -11.30 15.97 9.12
CA GLU A 192 -10.47 16.91 8.36
C GLU A 192 -9.98 16.32 7.03
N ASP A 193 -9.52 15.05 7.03
CA ASP A 193 -9.10 14.35 5.79
C ASP A 193 -10.29 14.17 4.83
N LEU A 194 -11.47 13.87 5.36
CA LEU A 194 -12.69 13.74 4.56
C LEU A 194 -13.08 15.06 3.91
N GLU A 195 -13.03 16.16 4.65
CA GLU A 195 -13.33 17.49 4.11
C GLU A 195 -12.31 17.91 3.03
N LYS A 196 -11.02 17.69 3.26
CA LYS A 196 -9.98 17.93 2.23
C LYS A 196 -10.25 17.11 0.97
N LEU A 197 -10.65 15.84 1.13
CA LEU A 197 -10.94 14.96 0.00
C LEU A 197 -12.17 15.42 -0.78
N LYS A 198 -13.22 15.93 -0.13
CA LYS A 198 -14.41 16.49 -0.77
C LYS A 198 -14.11 17.72 -1.63
N GLN A 199 -13.14 18.56 -1.22
CA GLN A 199 -12.74 19.73 -1.98
C GLN A 199 -12.16 19.37 -3.36
N VAL A 200 -11.50 18.22 -3.48
CA VAL A 200 -10.86 17.75 -4.72
C VAL A 200 -11.68 16.68 -5.46
N ASN A 201 -12.61 16.05 -4.80
CA ASN A 201 -13.45 15.00 -5.36
C ASN A 201 -14.90 15.07 -4.85
N HIS A 202 -15.77 15.68 -5.64
CA HIS A 202 -17.20 15.87 -5.31
C HIS A 202 -18.03 14.58 -5.22
N ASN A 203 -17.45 13.41 -5.58
CA ASN A 203 -18.11 12.10 -5.45
C ASN A 203 -17.83 11.41 -4.10
N VAL A 204 -17.15 12.06 -3.19
CA VAL A 204 -16.89 11.53 -1.85
C VAL A 204 -18.16 11.60 -1.01
N SER A 205 -18.57 10.45 -0.48
CA SER A 205 -19.73 10.35 0.40
C SER A 205 -19.41 10.88 1.81
N ASP A 206 -20.39 11.52 2.45
CA ASP A 206 -20.31 11.88 3.87
C ASP A 206 -20.22 10.62 4.76
N ASN A 207 -20.80 9.53 4.30
CA ASN A 207 -20.82 8.25 5.00
C ASN A 207 -19.60 7.38 4.61
N SER A 208 -18.40 7.82 5.01
CA SER A 208 -17.17 7.07 4.75
C SER A 208 -16.92 6.01 5.83
N CYS A 209 -16.81 4.75 5.44
CA CYS A 209 -16.45 3.64 6.35
C CYS A 209 -15.07 3.84 7.01
N HIS A 210 -14.17 4.57 6.37
CA HIS A 210 -12.84 4.84 6.89
C HIS A 210 -12.81 5.70 8.15
N LEU A 211 -13.88 6.44 8.46
CA LEU A 211 -13.96 7.28 9.66
C LEU A 211 -13.90 6.46 10.96
N TYR A 212 -14.22 5.19 10.89
CA TYR A 212 -14.41 4.32 12.07
C TYR A 212 -13.24 3.38 12.34
N GLY A 213 -12.16 3.44 11.54
CA GLY A 213 -10.96 2.60 11.69
C GLY A 213 -11.14 1.11 11.40
N THR A 214 -12.29 0.71 10.86
CA THR A 214 -12.63 -0.68 10.52
C THR A 214 -12.30 -1.04 9.09
N THR A 215 -11.93 -0.07 8.28
CA THR A 215 -11.88 -0.16 6.83
C THR A 215 -10.51 0.25 6.29
N PHE A 216 -10.03 -0.49 5.31
CA PHE A 216 -8.78 -0.19 4.61
C PHE A 216 -8.90 -0.55 3.12
N ASP A 217 -8.10 0.13 2.30
CA ASP A 217 -8.02 -0.11 0.86
C ASP A 217 -6.71 -0.78 0.51
N ILE A 218 -6.78 -1.82 -0.33
CA ILE A 218 -5.63 -2.50 -0.91
C ILE A 218 -5.62 -2.25 -2.42
N GLY A 219 -4.55 -1.59 -2.91
CA GLY A 219 -4.33 -1.43 -4.34
C GLY A 219 -4.10 -2.77 -5.04
N TYR A 220 -4.68 -2.96 -6.22
CA TYR A 220 -4.58 -4.22 -6.95
C TYR A 220 -3.84 -4.11 -8.31
N ASN A 221 -3.33 -2.95 -8.63
CA ASN A 221 -2.66 -2.66 -9.90
C ASN A 221 -1.16 -2.40 -9.75
N ARG A 222 -0.61 -2.60 -8.57
CA ARG A 222 0.82 -2.54 -8.28
C ARG A 222 1.15 -3.30 -6.99
N TYR A 223 2.33 -3.90 -6.96
CA TYR A 223 2.83 -4.71 -5.86
C TYR A 223 4.30 -4.40 -5.64
N LYS A 224 4.82 -4.74 -4.49
CA LYS A 224 6.23 -4.58 -4.16
C LYS A 224 6.88 -5.95 -4.04
N THR A 225 7.92 -6.20 -4.84
CA THR A 225 8.68 -7.44 -4.75
C THR A 225 9.39 -7.53 -3.39
N VAL A 226 9.35 -8.71 -2.77
CA VAL A 226 10.14 -9.00 -1.57
C VAL A 226 11.45 -9.62 -2.03
N GLU A 227 12.55 -8.89 -1.86
CA GLU A 227 13.89 -9.32 -2.26
C GLU A 227 14.83 -9.35 -1.07
N ASP A 228 15.77 -10.30 -1.11
CA ASP A 228 16.91 -10.28 -0.23
C ASP A 228 17.89 -9.22 -0.76
N PRO A 229 18.33 -8.24 0.06
CA PRO A 229 19.27 -7.20 -0.40
C PRO A 229 20.57 -7.76 -1.00
N ASP A 230 21.02 -8.89 -0.51
CA ASP A 230 22.25 -9.56 -0.95
C ASP A 230 22.00 -10.74 -1.89
N GLY A 231 20.74 -10.96 -2.27
CA GLY A 231 20.32 -12.07 -3.11
C GLY A 231 20.17 -11.69 -4.58
N PRO A 232 19.99 -12.68 -5.46
CA PRO A 232 19.71 -12.42 -6.87
C PRO A 232 18.33 -11.78 -7.04
N HIS A 233 18.20 -10.90 -8.03
CA HIS A 233 16.91 -10.31 -8.40
C HIS A 233 15.88 -11.38 -8.72
N ARG A 234 14.69 -11.24 -8.17
CA ARG A 234 13.59 -12.17 -8.39
C ARG A 234 12.92 -11.92 -9.74
N ARG A 235 12.33 -12.98 -10.28
CA ARG A 235 11.53 -12.90 -11.50
C ARG A 235 10.36 -11.93 -11.31
N LEU A 236 10.19 -11.00 -12.23
CA LEU A 236 9.04 -10.12 -12.28
C LEU A 236 7.74 -10.92 -12.52
N VAL A 237 6.71 -10.60 -11.79
CA VAL A 237 5.37 -11.19 -11.92
C VAL A 237 4.41 -10.09 -12.34
N ARG A 238 3.51 -10.40 -13.28
CA ARG A 238 2.50 -9.44 -13.74
C ARG A 238 1.51 -9.12 -12.61
N ASP A 239 1.14 -7.86 -12.48
CA ASP A 239 0.17 -7.41 -11.48
C ASP A 239 -1.17 -8.13 -11.59
N ASP A 240 -1.61 -8.49 -12.81
CA ASP A 240 -2.83 -9.29 -13.02
C ASP A 240 -2.76 -10.65 -12.32
N THR A 241 -1.61 -11.34 -12.38
CA THR A 241 -1.41 -12.63 -11.71
C THR A 241 -1.49 -12.47 -10.20
N LEU A 242 -0.83 -11.44 -9.66
CA LEU A 242 -0.84 -11.14 -8.23
C LEU A 242 -2.25 -10.74 -7.76
N LYS A 243 -2.97 -9.96 -8.56
CA LYS A 243 -4.37 -9.61 -8.31
C LYS A 243 -5.28 -10.85 -8.28
N TRP A 244 -5.06 -11.82 -9.14
CA TRP A 244 -5.82 -13.07 -9.12
C TRP A 244 -5.58 -13.83 -7.81
N VAL A 245 -4.33 -14.00 -7.40
CA VAL A 245 -4.01 -14.67 -6.12
C VAL A 245 -4.59 -13.91 -4.93
N LEU A 246 -4.45 -12.59 -4.89
CA LEU A 246 -5.05 -11.77 -3.83
C LEU A 246 -6.58 -11.90 -3.81
N SER A 247 -7.22 -11.99 -4.99
CA SER A 247 -8.66 -12.15 -5.06
C SER A 247 -9.16 -13.51 -4.54
N GLU A 248 -8.37 -14.57 -4.67
CA GLU A 248 -8.67 -15.86 -4.04
C GLU A 248 -8.69 -15.72 -2.50
N VAL A 249 -7.65 -15.11 -1.93
CA VAL A 249 -7.54 -14.88 -0.49
C VAL A 249 -8.71 -14.04 0.04
N LEU A 250 -9.04 -12.96 -0.65
CA LEU A 250 -10.15 -12.09 -0.25
C LEU A 250 -11.51 -12.77 -0.36
N ARG A 251 -11.72 -13.60 -1.39
CA ARG A 251 -12.94 -14.40 -1.53
C ARG A 251 -13.07 -15.36 -0.35
N ASP A 252 -12.02 -16.11 -0.04
CA ASP A 252 -12.04 -17.12 1.01
C ASP A 252 -12.30 -16.49 2.39
N LEU A 253 -11.66 -15.35 2.70
CA LEU A 253 -11.91 -14.63 3.96
C LEU A 253 -13.32 -14.01 4.01
N ARG A 254 -13.87 -13.57 2.86
CA ARG A 254 -15.23 -13.09 2.77
C ARG A 254 -16.24 -14.22 2.97
N GLU A 255 -16.03 -15.37 2.38
CA GLU A 255 -16.86 -16.58 2.56
C GLU A 255 -16.81 -17.09 4.01
N GLN A 256 -15.68 -16.93 4.70
CA GLN A 256 -15.53 -17.18 6.13
C GLN A 256 -16.15 -16.09 7.01
N GLU A 257 -16.87 -15.15 6.43
CA GLU A 257 -17.53 -14.03 7.12
C GLU A 257 -16.57 -13.13 7.93
N ARG A 258 -15.27 -13.10 7.57
CA ARG A 258 -14.25 -12.26 8.21
C ARG A 258 -14.32 -10.79 7.79
N CYS A 259 -14.78 -10.53 6.57
CA CYS A 259 -14.83 -9.18 6.00
C CYS A 259 -15.92 -9.03 4.94
N TYR A 260 -16.24 -7.78 4.68
CA TYR A 260 -16.91 -7.33 3.46
C TYR A 260 -15.86 -6.83 2.49
N VAL A 261 -16.04 -7.08 1.19
CA VAL A 261 -15.12 -6.65 0.16
C VAL A 261 -15.90 -6.04 -1.01
N LYS A 262 -15.50 -4.84 -1.43
CA LYS A 262 -16.00 -4.18 -2.63
C LYS A 262 -14.86 -3.96 -3.61
N TYR A 263 -15.10 -4.31 -4.86
CA TYR A 263 -14.19 -4.04 -5.96
C TYR A 263 -14.38 -2.62 -6.48
N GLU A 264 -13.45 -1.72 -6.20
CA GLU A 264 -13.51 -0.33 -6.61
C GLU A 264 -12.72 -0.07 -7.89
N ARG A 265 -13.39 -0.22 -9.03
CA ARG A 265 -12.74 -0.13 -10.34
C ARG A 265 -12.11 1.23 -10.64
N LYS A 266 -12.77 2.32 -10.24
CA LYS A 266 -12.27 3.69 -10.50
C LYS A 266 -11.07 4.05 -9.64
N GLN A 267 -11.02 3.52 -8.43
CA GLN A 267 -9.94 3.80 -7.46
C GLN A 267 -8.78 2.78 -7.57
N GLY A 268 -8.99 1.67 -8.28
CA GLY A 268 -7.97 0.64 -8.45
C GLY A 268 -7.65 -0.13 -7.17
N CYS A 269 -8.62 -0.29 -6.26
CA CYS A 269 -8.44 -0.96 -4.99
C CYS A 269 -9.58 -1.94 -4.66
N PHE A 270 -9.29 -2.85 -3.72
CA PHE A 270 -10.29 -3.56 -2.94
C PHE A 270 -10.55 -2.76 -1.67
N HIS A 271 -11.80 -2.34 -1.47
CA HIS A 271 -12.28 -1.67 -0.27
C HIS A 271 -12.80 -2.71 0.71
N ILE A 272 -12.19 -2.83 1.87
CA ILE A 272 -12.35 -3.95 2.79
C ILE A 272 -12.75 -3.42 4.17
N THR A 273 -13.89 -3.89 4.68
CA THR A 273 -14.37 -3.59 6.04
C THR A 273 -14.40 -4.88 6.85
N VAL A 274 -13.80 -4.88 8.05
CA VAL A 274 -13.83 -6.04 8.96
C VAL A 274 -15.26 -6.34 9.41
N ARG A 275 -15.55 -7.64 9.61
CA ARG A 275 -16.88 -8.12 10.03
C ARG A 275 -16.86 -8.70 11.44
#